data_d7e101583b76bfd05697e13799dc7ad5
#
_entry.id   d7e101583b76bfd05697e13799dc7ad5
#
_cell.length_a   1.000
_cell.length_b   1.000
_cell.length_c   1.000
_cell.angle_alpha   90.00
_cell.angle_beta   90.00
_cell.angle_gamma   90.00
#
_symmetry.space_group_name_H-M   'P 1'
#
loop_
_entity.id
_entity.type
_entity.pdbx_description
1 polymer ?
#
loop_
_entity_poly.entity_id
_entity_poly.type
_entity_poly.pdbx_seq_one_letter_code
_entity_poly.pdbx_strand_id
1 'polypeptide(L)' 'MPEIKYELVEKVGIVSEGNNGWNKELNLISWNEREPVYDLRTWSPDHEKMGKGVTISPEEAKVLRDMLNSLNLD' A
#
# COMPACT_ATOMS: atom_id res chain seq x y z
N MET A 1 -11.27 -14.10 -18.43
CA MET A 1 -11.01 -13.62 -17.07
C MET A 1 -10.47 -12.21 -17.12
N PRO A 2 -11.14 -11.28 -16.52
CA PRO A 2 -10.58 -9.93 -16.46
C PRO A 2 -9.36 -9.95 -15.55
N GLU A 3 -8.26 -9.45 -16.08
CA GLU A 3 -7.08 -9.28 -15.27
C GLU A 3 -7.16 -7.95 -14.56
N ILE A 4 -6.68 -7.94 -13.31
CA ILE A 4 -6.59 -6.70 -12.57
C ILE A 4 -5.37 -5.96 -13.11
N LYS A 5 -5.60 -4.80 -13.70
CA LYS A 5 -4.51 -3.97 -14.18
C LYS A 5 -4.15 -2.97 -13.09
N TYR A 6 -2.87 -2.84 -12.83
CA TYR A 6 -2.42 -1.84 -11.89
C TYR A 6 -1.06 -1.33 -12.31
N GLU A 7 -0.77 -0.11 -11.89
CA GLU A 7 0.52 0.49 -12.12
C GLU A 7 1.04 1.01 -10.78
N LEU A 8 2.24 0.58 -10.42
CA LEU A 8 2.88 1.06 -9.21
C LEU A 8 3.49 2.41 -9.52
N VAL A 9 2.84 3.47 -9.07
CA VAL A 9 3.25 4.84 -9.38
C VAL A 9 4.45 5.25 -8.54
N GLU A 10 4.42 4.90 -7.25
CA GLU A 10 5.52 5.26 -6.36
C GLU A 10 5.59 4.26 -5.22
N LYS A 11 6.81 3.83 -4.93
CA LYS A 11 7.06 3.01 -3.74
C LYS A 11 7.32 3.95 -2.58
N VAL A 12 6.43 3.93 -1.58
CA VAL A 12 6.62 4.79 -0.43
C VAL A 12 7.58 4.14 0.56
N GLY A 13 7.36 2.87 0.88
CA GLY A 13 8.28 2.17 1.75
C GLY A 13 7.75 0.85 2.26
N ILE A 14 8.63 0.14 2.97
CA ILE A 14 8.29 -1.11 3.60
C ILE A 14 7.91 -0.81 5.04
N VAL A 15 6.71 -1.24 5.44
CA VAL A 15 6.21 -1.02 6.79
C VAL A 15 6.77 -2.09 7.74
N SER A 16 6.81 -3.33 7.27
CA SER A 16 7.37 -4.42 8.07
C SER A 16 7.81 -5.55 7.15
N GLU A 17 8.81 -6.28 7.60
CA GLU A 17 9.29 -7.45 6.89
C GLU A 17 8.70 -8.68 7.57
N GLY A 18 8.01 -9.49 6.78
CA GLY A 18 7.38 -10.69 7.30
C GLY A 18 8.24 -11.92 7.11
N ASN A 19 7.74 -13.04 7.57
CA ASN A 19 8.39 -14.32 7.37
C ASN A 19 8.33 -14.71 5.89
N ASN A 20 9.33 -15.43 5.42
CA ASN A 20 9.38 -15.92 4.04
C ASN A 20 9.44 -14.81 3.01
N GLY A 21 9.88 -13.63 3.40
CA GLY A 21 10.07 -12.54 2.46
C GLY A 21 8.81 -11.80 2.05
N TRP A 22 7.68 -12.09 2.68
CA TRP A 22 6.44 -11.34 2.43
C TRP A 22 6.48 -10.07 3.26
N ASN A 23 6.62 -8.95 2.60
CA ASN A 23 6.73 -7.66 3.27
C ASN A 23 5.44 -6.86 3.17
N LYS A 24 5.12 -6.14 4.22
CA LYS A 24 4.00 -5.20 4.18
C LYS A 24 4.54 -3.88 3.67
N GLU A 25 3.95 -3.40 2.58
CA GLU A 25 4.43 -2.21 1.89
C GLU A 25 3.34 -1.17 1.75
N LEU A 26 3.78 0.07 1.74
CA LEU A 26 2.92 1.20 1.41
C LEU A 26 3.37 1.73 0.05
N ASN A 27 2.46 1.75 -0.90
CA ASN A 27 2.75 2.18 -2.25
C ASN A 27 1.63 3.08 -2.76
N LEU A 28 1.95 3.88 -3.78
CA LEU A 28 0.94 4.64 -4.50
C LEU A 28 0.65 3.87 -5.78
N ILE A 29 -0.58 3.41 -5.93
CA ILE A 29 -0.95 2.51 -7.02
C ILE A 29 -2.15 3.06 -7.77
N SER A 30 -2.09 2.97 -9.10
CA SER A 30 -3.21 3.28 -9.97
C SER A 30 -3.85 1.95 -10.39
N TRP A 31 -5.09 1.72 -9.95
CA TRP A 31 -5.84 0.51 -10.27
C TRP A 31 -6.72 0.76 -11.48
N ASN A 32 -6.59 -0.11 -12.49
CA ASN A 32 -7.45 -0.05 -13.68
C ASN A 32 -7.49 1.35 -14.31
N GLU A 33 -6.32 2.01 -14.36
CA GLU A 33 -6.16 3.32 -14.96
C GLU A 33 -6.94 4.43 -14.25
N ARG A 34 -7.30 4.18 -12.98
CA ARG A 34 -7.95 5.19 -12.16
C ARG A 34 -6.93 6.06 -11.47
N GLU A 35 -7.40 7.10 -10.80
CA GLU A 35 -6.54 7.97 -10.03
C GLU A 35 -5.76 7.17 -8.99
N PRO A 36 -4.46 7.46 -8.82
CA PRO A 36 -3.65 6.72 -7.86
C PRO A 36 -4.18 6.87 -6.43
N VAL A 37 -4.10 5.78 -5.70
CA VAL A 37 -4.46 5.74 -4.28
C VAL A 37 -3.33 5.06 -3.54
N TYR A 38 -3.25 5.32 -2.23
CA TYR A 38 -2.27 4.64 -1.40
C TYR A 38 -2.77 3.24 -1.09
N ASP A 39 -1.85 2.29 -1.10
CA ASP A 39 -2.17 0.89 -0.92
C ASP A 39 -1.24 0.30 0.13
N LEU A 40 -1.83 -0.29 1.16
CA LEU A 40 -1.10 -0.93 2.25
C LEU A 40 -1.44 -2.40 2.22
N ARG A 41 -0.47 -3.22 1.84
CA ARG A 41 -0.67 -4.68 1.77
C ARG A 41 0.65 -5.42 1.78
N THR A 42 0.55 -6.74 1.92
CA THR A 42 1.73 -7.59 1.84
C THR A 42 1.98 -7.98 0.39
N TRP A 43 3.25 -8.14 0.06
CA TRP A 43 3.71 -8.55 -1.26
C TRP A 43 4.66 -9.71 -1.12
N SER A 44 4.60 -10.64 -2.09
CA SER A 44 5.54 -11.76 -2.12
C SER A 44 6.95 -11.28 -2.42
N PRO A 45 7.98 -12.11 -2.15
CA PRO A 45 9.37 -11.70 -2.39
C PRO A 45 9.64 -11.26 -3.82
N ASP A 46 9.02 -11.91 -4.79
CA ASP A 46 9.20 -11.56 -6.21
C ASP A 46 8.23 -10.48 -6.67
N HIS A 47 7.37 -9.99 -5.78
CA HIS A 47 6.38 -8.95 -6.06
C HIS A 47 5.34 -9.37 -7.11
N GLU A 48 5.22 -10.66 -7.37
CA GLU A 48 4.23 -11.17 -8.33
C GLU A 48 2.88 -11.43 -7.70
N LYS A 49 2.86 -11.74 -6.40
CA LYS A 49 1.62 -12.02 -5.68
C LYS A 49 1.43 -10.99 -4.60
N MET A 50 0.18 -10.64 -4.38
CA MET A 50 -0.17 -9.69 -3.34
C MET A 50 -1.17 -10.32 -2.37
N GLY A 51 -1.03 -9.98 -1.11
CA GLY A 51 -1.96 -10.43 -0.08
C GLY A 51 -3.11 -9.45 0.09
N LYS A 52 -3.83 -9.63 1.18
CA LYS A 52 -4.92 -8.71 1.51
C LYS A 52 -4.35 -7.35 1.89
N GLY A 53 -5.10 -6.32 1.57
CA GLY A 53 -4.69 -4.98 1.90
C GLY A 53 -5.85 -4.01 1.90
N VAL A 54 -5.52 -2.76 2.14
CA VAL A 54 -6.49 -1.68 2.17
C VAL A 54 -5.97 -0.55 1.30
N THR A 55 -6.89 0.10 0.59
CA THR A 55 -6.56 1.27 -0.20
C THR A 55 -7.11 2.51 0.48
N ILE A 56 -6.35 3.58 0.39
CA ILE A 56 -6.67 4.84 1.07
C ILE A 56 -6.49 5.95 0.07
N SER A 57 -7.52 6.80 -0.08
CA SER A 57 -7.41 7.95 -0.97
C SER A 57 -6.40 8.95 -0.41
N PRO A 58 -5.88 9.87 -1.25
CA PRO A 58 -4.98 10.91 -0.75
C PRO A 58 -5.60 11.75 0.36
N GLU A 59 -6.89 12.04 0.29
CA GLU A 59 -7.59 12.78 1.33
C GLU A 59 -7.63 12.00 2.63
N GLU A 60 -7.95 10.71 2.55
CA GLU A 60 -7.95 9.84 3.72
C GLU A 60 -6.56 9.71 4.30
N ALA A 61 -5.54 9.70 3.44
CA ALA A 61 -4.16 9.61 3.91
C ALA A 61 -3.78 10.81 4.76
N LYS A 62 -4.28 11.99 4.41
CA LYS A 62 -4.01 13.20 5.20
C LYS A 62 -4.64 13.09 6.58
N VAL A 63 -5.87 12.59 6.65
CA VAL A 63 -6.55 12.40 7.92
C VAL A 63 -5.80 11.38 8.77
N LEU A 64 -5.39 10.27 8.16
CA LEU A 64 -4.64 9.25 8.87
C LEU A 64 -3.31 9.77 9.38
N ARG A 65 -2.61 10.56 8.56
CA ARG A 65 -1.36 11.19 8.96
C ARG A 65 -1.55 12.03 10.22
N ASP A 66 -2.61 12.83 10.24
CA ASP A 66 -2.87 13.72 11.38
C ASP A 66 -3.22 12.91 12.62
N MET A 67 -3.98 11.83 12.45
CA MET A 67 -4.29 10.94 13.56
C MET A 67 -3.04 10.31 14.15
N LEU A 68 -2.17 9.79 13.27
CA LEU A 68 -0.92 9.16 13.71
C LEU A 68 -0.02 10.16 14.42
N ASN A 69 0.04 11.38 13.90
CA ASN A 69 0.88 12.42 14.50
C ASN A 69 0.36 12.84 15.87
N SER A 70 -0.92 12.65 16.15
CA SER A 70 -1.49 12.99 17.45
C SER A 70 -1.32 11.89 18.49
N LEU A 71 -0.84 10.72 18.07
CA LEU A 71 -0.62 9.60 18.97
C LEU A 71 0.81 9.62 19.52
N ASN A 72 0.96 9.12 20.74
CA ASN A 72 2.28 8.95 21.32
C ASN A 72 2.74 7.51 21.02
N LEU A 73 3.47 7.39 19.92
CA LEU A 73 3.89 6.08 19.43
C LEU A 73 5.28 5.65 19.94
N ASP A 74 5.96 6.49 20.68
CA ASP A 74 7.31 6.19 21.19
C ASP A 74 7.30 5.37 22.47
#